data_e8ca4e6cdf0d5cb74a58403b045e96db
#
_entry.id   e8ca4e6cdf0d5cb74a58403b045e96db
#
_cell.length_a   1.000
_cell.length_b   1.000
_cell.length_c   1.000
_cell.angle_alpha   90.00
_cell.angle_beta   90.00
_cell.angle_gamma   90.00
#
_symmetry.space_group_name_H-M   'P 1'
#
loop_
_entity.id
_entity.type
_entity.pdbx_description
1 polymer ?
#
loop_
_entity_poly.entity_id
_entity_poly.type
_entity_poly.pdbx_seq_one_letter_code
_entity_poly.pdbx_strand_id
1 'polypeptide(L)'
;MDVHRVSNHNQMDYNFDNMEPKHGKLLPFQEERLDSGLDSLREDELASEIEDLNLNRSEELTQEYEPWTSAVTEDGDTLLHLAIIHEATEHALQMIKLSHNHPFLNVQNHQRQTALHLAVITEQPQLVERLLKAGSDPRLADDSGNTALHIACKRGSLACFGVITQICQQHITSMVSFPNYSGHNCLHLASINGYISLVESLIRLGADINAQEQCSGRTSLHLAVDLQNPTLVRRLLELGADVNCLNYGGFTPYHLTYGRHNEEIRCQLYDRTAQELRELPDSESDESDMEDLDSSGDELYDDIKFGK
;
A
#
# COMPACT_ATOMS: atom_id res chain seq x y z
N MET A 1 57.70 -8.95 -19.95
CA MET A 1 57.83 -8.21 -18.68
C MET A 1 56.61 -7.32 -18.58
N ASP A 2 55.69 -7.78 -17.77
CA ASP A 2 54.38 -7.26 -17.58
C ASP A 2 54.42 -6.01 -16.69
N VAL A 3 53.65 -4.99 -17.04
CA VAL A 3 53.22 -3.99 -16.08
C VAL A 3 51.75 -3.71 -16.25
N HIS A 4 50.96 -4.30 -15.37
CA HIS A 4 49.56 -4.04 -15.15
C HIS A 4 49.31 -2.59 -14.75
N ARG A 5 48.44 -1.93 -15.48
CA ARG A 5 47.87 -0.64 -15.12
C ARG A 5 46.45 -0.88 -14.64
N VAL A 6 46.26 -0.81 -13.33
CA VAL A 6 44.94 -0.86 -12.70
C VAL A 6 44.31 0.53 -12.80
N SER A 7 43.29 0.65 -13.62
CA SER A 7 42.40 1.82 -13.63
C SER A 7 41.21 1.54 -12.73
N ASN A 8 41.10 2.23 -11.61
CA ASN A 8 39.89 2.24 -10.77
C ASN A 8 38.82 3.05 -11.51
N HIS A 9 37.89 2.34 -12.13
CA HIS A 9 36.59 2.90 -12.48
C HIS A 9 35.65 2.56 -11.33
N ASN A 10 35.22 3.56 -10.57
CA ASN A 10 34.05 3.50 -9.73
C ASN A 10 32.82 3.52 -10.65
N GLN A 11 32.54 2.38 -11.26
CA GLN A 11 31.27 2.09 -11.87
C GLN A 11 30.34 1.72 -10.71
N MET A 12 29.36 2.58 -10.41
CA MET A 12 28.19 2.15 -9.67
C MET A 12 27.45 1.18 -10.59
N ASP A 13 27.84 -0.06 -10.55
CA ASP A 13 27.09 -1.16 -11.12
C ASP A 13 25.74 -1.24 -10.40
N TYR A 14 24.71 -0.68 -11.02
CA TYR A 14 23.36 -1.13 -10.77
C TYR A 14 23.29 -2.59 -11.22
N ASN A 15 23.55 -3.47 -10.27
CA ASN A 15 23.50 -4.91 -10.45
C ASN A 15 22.06 -5.34 -10.73
N PHE A 16 21.63 -5.22 -11.98
CA PHE A 16 20.37 -5.78 -12.50
C PHE A 16 20.40 -7.32 -12.62
N ASP A 17 21.57 -7.95 -12.44
CA ASP A 17 21.78 -9.36 -12.76
C ASP A 17 21.45 -10.35 -11.63
N ASN A 18 20.92 -9.92 -10.48
CA ASN A 18 20.55 -10.84 -9.39
C ASN A 18 19.06 -10.91 -9.06
N MET A 19 18.18 -10.51 -9.99
CA MET A 19 16.80 -10.98 -9.96
C MET A 19 16.65 -12.13 -10.96
N GLU A 20 16.97 -13.34 -10.52
CA GLU A 20 16.43 -14.52 -11.18
C GLU A 20 14.92 -14.32 -11.36
N PRO A 21 14.36 -14.60 -12.56
CA PRO A 21 12.94 -14.61 -12.74
C PRO A 21 12.41 -15.78 -11.91
N LYS A 22 12.07 -15.54 -10.66
CA LYS A 22 11.21 -16.44 -9.93
C LYS A 22 9.91 -16.47 -10.72
N HIS A 23 9.74 -17.56 -11.48
CA HIS A 23 8.43 -17.92 -12.03
C HIS A 23 7.39 -17.57 -10.96
N GLY A 24 6.56 -16.59 -11.29
CA GLY A 24 5.48 -16.15 -10.42
C GLY A 24 4.46 -17.26 -10.23
N LYS A 25 4.76 -18.19 -9.35
CA LYS A 25 3.75 -18.62 -8.43
C LYS A 25 3.44 -17.38 -7.65
N LEU A 26 2.25 -16.81 -7.88
CA LEU A 26 1.56 -16.04 -6.86
C LEU A 26 1.87 -16.77 -5.56
N LEU A 27 2.80 -16.21 -4.79
CA LEU A 27 2.99 -16.68 -3.43
C LEU A 27 1.59 -16.52 -2.84
N PRO A 28 0.99 -17.58 -2.29
CA PRO A 28 -0.19 -17.39 -1.51
C PRO A 28 0.17 -16.26 -0.57
N PHE A 29 -0.64 -15.22 -0.59
CA PHE A 29 -0.64 -14.16 0.40
C PHE A 29 -0.32 -14.89 1.71
N GLN A 30 0.88 -14.67 2.25
CA GLN A 30 1.11 -15.06 3.62
C GLN A 30 0.00 -14.32 4.35
N GLU A 31 -1.01 -15.08 4.78
CA GLU A 31 -1.86 -14.62 5.84
C GLU A 31 -0.88 -14.08 6.87
N GLU A 32 -0.76 -12.74 6.93
CA GLU A 32 -0.34 -12.13 8.16
C GLU A 32 -1.37 -12.69 9.12
N ARG A 33 -1.00 -13.79 9.76
CA ARG A 33 -1.76 -14.31 10.88
C ARG A 33 -1.95 -13.10 11.74
N LEU A 34 -3.19 -12.72 11.93
CA LEU A 34 -3.61 -11.96 13.06
C LEU A 34 -3.26 -12.84 14.26
N ASP A 35 -1.98 -12.88 14.59
CA ASP A 35 -1.44 -13.54 15.76
C ASP A 35 -1.69 -12.58 16.93
N SER A 36 -2.97 -12.33 17.17
CA SER A 36 -3.42 -11.92 18.47
C SER A 36 -3.16 -13.15 19.34
N GLY A 37 -2.33 -13.03 20.37
CA GLY A 37 -1.99 -14.10 21.31
C GLY A 37 -3.17 -14.76 22.02
N LEU A 38 -4.35 -14.74 21.41
CA LEU A 38 -5.66 -15.25 21.82
C LEU A 38 -6.02 -16.57 21.12
N ASP A 39 -5.03 -17.31 20.57
CA ASP A 39 -5.26 -18.68 20.06
C ASP A 39 -5.84 -19.65 21.13
N SER A 40 -6.19 -19.18 22.32
CA SER A 40 -6.71 -20.01 23.41
C SER A 40 -8.12 -19.66 23.89
N LEU A 41 -8.73 -18.56 23.45
CA LEU A 41 -10.14 -18.34 23.77
C LEU A 41 -10.99 -19.14 22.78
N ARG A 42 -11.60 -20.20 23.27
CA ARG A 42 -12.58 -20.97 22.51
C ARG A 42 -13.80 -20.09 22.24
N GLU A 43 -14.46 -20.29 21.09
CA GLU A 43 -15.73 -19.60 20.76
C GLU A 43 -16.73 -19.63 21.92
N ASP A 44 -16.75 -20.72 22.70
CA ASP A 44 -17.59 -20.89 23.88
C ASP A 44 -17.24 -19.94 25.02
N GLU A 45 -15.97 -19.58 25.21
CA GLU A 45 -15.52 -18.63 26.24
C GLU A 45 -15.85 -17.19 25.85
N LEU A 46 -15.67 -16.85 24.56
CA LEU A 46 -16.07 -15.54 24.04
C LEU A 46 -17.59 -15.36 24.09
N ALA A 47 -18.34 -16.38 23.70
CA ALA A 47 -19.80 -16.39 23.78
C ALA A 47 -20.27 -16.24 25.23
N SER A 48 -19.61 -16.90 26.18
CA SER A 48 -19.91 -16.79 27.61
C SER A 48 -19.62 -15.41 28.17
N GLU A 49 -18.47 -14.80 27.82
CA GLU A 49 -18.14 -13.42 28.24
C GLU A 49 -19.12 -12.39 27.65
N ILE A 50 -19.55 -12.59 26.39
CA ILE A 50 -20.53 -11.71 25.74
C ILE A 50 -21.94 -11.92 26.33
N GLU A 51 -22.35 -13.16 26.65
CA GLU A 51 -23.61 -13.46 27.31
C GLU A 51 -23.67 -12.94 28.75
N ASP A 52 -22.59 -13.01 29.51
CA ASP A 52 -22.47 -12.49 30.86
C ASP A 52 -22.57 -10.96 30.93
N LEU A 53 -22.26 -10.27 29.81
CA LEU A 53 -22.41 -8.81 29.68
C LEU A 53 -23.87 -8.34 29.59
N ASN A 54 -24.84 -9.26 29.61
CA ASN A 54 -26.28 -8.97 29.70
C ASN A 54 -26.78 -7.97 28.62
N LEU A 55 -26.36 -8.20 27.36
CA LEU A 55 -26.74 -7.38 26.20
C LEU A 55 -28.26 -7.36 25.93
N ASN A 56 -29.05 -8.15 26.66
CA ASN A 56 -30.51 -8.26 26.55
C ASN A 56 -31.27 -7.22 27.39
N ARG A 57 -30.60 -6.25 28.01
CA ARG A 57 -31.31 -5.22 28.77
C ARG A 57 -31.96 -4.21 27.83
N SER A 58 -33.23 -4.47 27.56
CA SER A 58 -34.13 -3.59 26.85
C SER A 58 -34.31 -2.23 27.53
N GLU A 59 -34.11 -1.16 26.74
CA GLU A 59 -34.84 0.10 26.78
C GLU A 59 -35.03 0.79 28.14
N GLU A 60 -33.94 1.35 28.70
CA GLU A 60 -34.05 2.63 29.44
C GLU A 60 -32.79 3.44 29.15
N LEU A 61 -33.00 4.59 28.49
CA LEU A 61 -32.01 5.58 28.11
C LEU A 61 -31.43 6.27 29.36
N THR A 62 -30.49 5.66 30.01
CA THR A 62 -29.52 6.35 30.85
C THR A 62 -28.16 6.15 30.25
N GLN A 63 -27.37 7.24 30.08
CA GLN A 63 -25.95 7.20 29.70
C GLN A 63 -25.13 6.50 30.78
N GLU A 64 -25.48 5.28 31.12
CA GLU A 64 -24.67 4.42 31.96
C GLU A 64 -23.58 3.82 31.06
N TYR A 65 -22.36 4.08 31.44
CA TYR A 65 -21.14 3.57 30.84
C TYR A 65 -21.23 2.04 30.76
N GLU A 66 -21.49 1.53 29.57
CA GLU A 66 -21.59 0.08 29.33
C GLU A 66 -20.23 -0.54 29.61
N PRO A 67 -20.05 -1.43 30.60
CA PRO A 67 -18.74 -1.93 31.03
C PRO A 67 -17.92 -2.57 29.90
N TRP A 68 -18.60 -3.17 28.92
CA TRP A 68 -17.97 -3.84 27.78
C TRP A 68 -17.29 -2.85 26.79
N THR A 69 -17.63 -1.56 26.80
CA THR A 69 -16.99 -0.57 25.93
C THR A 69 -15.57 -0.22 26.37
N SER A 70 -15.23 -0.48 27.63
CA SER A 70 -13.92 -0.21 28.21
C SER A 70 -13.02 -1.44 28.32
N ALA A 71 -13.56 -2.64 28.09
CA ALA A 71 -12.78 -3.87 28.10
C ALA A 71 -11.90 -3.96 26.85
N VAL A 72 -10.59 -4.10 27.07
CA VAL A 72 -9.59 -4.25 26.00
C VAL A 72 -8.62 -5.38 26.34
N THR A 73 -8.15 -6.10 25.36
CA THR A 73 -7.13 -7.13 25.49
C THR A 73 -5.72 -6.53 25.66
N GLU A 74 -4.72 -7.37 25.85
CA GLU A 74 -3.31 -6.97 25.86
C GLU A 74 -2.87 -6.33 24.53
N ASP A 75 -3.48 -6.72 23.39
CA ASP A 75 -3.24 -6.15 22.06
C ASP A 75 -4.05 -4.86 21.80
N GLY A 76 -4.84 -4.42 22.77
CA GLY A 76 -5.72 -3.25 22.65
C GLY A 76 -7.02 -3.54 21.90
N ASP A 77 -7.34 -4.80 21.61
CA ASP A 77 -8.59 -5.18 20.96
C ASP A 77 -9.78 -5.03 21.90
N THR A 78 -10.82 -4.36 21.44
CA THR A 78 -12.10 -4.28 22.14
C THR A 78 -12.90 -5.57 21.88
N LEU A 79 -13.96 -5.80 22.64
CA LEU A 79 -14.88 -6.92 22.39
C LEU A 79 -15.48 -6.90 20.98
N LEU A 80 -15.65 -5.70 20.38
CA LEU A 80 -16.12 -5.59 19.01
C LEU A 80 -15.04 -6.07 18.01
N HIS A 81 -13.75 -5.78 18.25
CA HIS A 81 -12.65 -6.31 17.44
C HIS A 81 -12.64 -7.83 17.50
N LEU A 82 -12.73 -8.41 18.70
CA LEU A 82 -12.75 -9.85 18.89
C LEU A 82 -13.96 -10.52 18.21
N ALA A 83 -15.16 -9.93 18.37
CA ALA A 83 -16.36 -10.47 17.72
C ALA A 83 -16.24 -10.51 16.19
N ILE A 84 -15.53 -9.53 15.59
CA ILE A 84 -15.28 -9.50 14.14
C ILE A 84 -14.21 -10.54 13.75
N ILE A 85 -13.10 -10.62 14.50
CA ILE A 85 -12.00 -11.56 14.25
C ILE A 85 -12.51 -13.01 14.31
N HIS A 86 -13.35 -13.33 15.30
CA HIS A 86 -13.91 -14.67 15.49
C HIS A 86 -15.20 -14.93 14.69
N GLU A 87 -15.56 -14.01 13.78
CA GLU A 87 -16.76 -14.12 12.93
C GLU A 87 -18.07 -14.26 13.73
N ALA A 88 -18.09 -13.81 14.98
CA ALA A 88 -19.29 -13.79 15.84
C ALA A 88 -20.26 -12.68 15.39
N THR A 89 -20.80 -12.82 14.18
CA THR A 89 -21.53 -11.76 13.45
C THR A 89 -22.71 -11.21 14.24
N GLU A 90 -23.49 -12.07 14.91
CA GLU A 90 -24.68 -11.64 15.67
C GLU A 90 -24.31 -10.73 16.84
N HIS A 91 -23.25 -11.08 17.58
CA HIS A 91 -22.76 -10.27 18.70
C HIS A 91 -22.16 -8.93 18.20
N ALA A 92 -21.39 -8.98 17.11
CA ALA A 92 -20.87 -7.75 16.47
C ALA A 92 -22.02 -6.82 16.06
N LEU A 93 -23.09 -7.34 15.44
CA LEU A 93 -24.26 -6.55 15.05
C LEU A 93 -24.99 -5.93 16.23
N GLN A 94 -25.13 -6.65 17.36
CA GLN A 94 -25.72 -6.11 18.58
C GLN A 94 -24.87 -4.98 19.15
N MET A 95 -23.56 -5.17 19.29
CA MET A 95 -22.64 -4.13 19.78
C MET A 95 -22.65 -2.89 18.87
N ILE A 96 -22.64 -3.06 17.55
CA ILE A 96 -22.74 -1.95 16.59
C ILE A 96 -24.06 -1.16 16.77
N LYS A 97 -25.17 -1.89 16.94
CA LYS A 97 -26.50 -1.27 17.16
C LYS A 97 -26.54 -0.45 18.46
N LEU A 98 -25.94 -0.94 19.54
CA LEU A 98 -25.88 -0.26 20.83
C LEU A 98 -24.91 0.94 20.81
N SER A 99 -23.90 0.91 19.94
CA SER A 99 -22.86 1.94 19.84
C SER A 99 -23.11 2.97 18.72
N HIS A 100 -24.34 3.18 18.30
CA HIS A 100 -24.62 4.10 17.18
C HIS A 100 -24.10 5.52 17.48
N ASN A 101 -23.27 6.06 16.57
CA ASN A 101 -22.56 7.36 16.72
C ASN A 101 -21.67 7.46 17.97
N HIS A 102 -21.27 6.35 18.56
CA HIS A 102 -20.43 6.34 19.73
C HIS A 102 -18.94 6.25 19.35
N PRO A 103 -18.02 6.96 20.04
CA PRO A 103 -16.57 6.89 19.77
C PRO A 103 -15.98 5.49 19.83
N PHE A 104 -16.63 4.58 20.55
CA PHE A 104 -16.26 3.16 20.65
C PHE A 104 -16.05 2.47 19.29
N LEU A 105 -16.85 2.82 18.27
CA LEU A 105 -16.73 2.26 16.92
C LEU A 105 -15.39 2.62 16.24
N ASN A 106 -14.69 3.64 16.75
CA ASN A 106 -13.45 4.17 16.21
C ASN A 106 -12.23 3.91 17.11
N VAL A 107 -12.39 3.11 18.14
CA VAL A 107 -11.26 2.67 18.98
C VAL A 107 -10.29 1.91 18.09
N GLN A 108 -9.00 2.17 18.25
CA GLN A 108 -7.91 1.53 17.54
C GLN A 108 -7.15 0.60 18.49
N ASN A 109 -6.86 -0.60 18.04
CA ASN A 109 -5.96 -1.54 18.73
C ASN A 109 -4.49 -1.10 18.63
N HIS A 110 -3.54 -1.89 19.11
CA HIS A 110 -2.11 -1.56 19.05
C HIS A 110 -1.55 -1.47 17.63
N GLN A 111 -2.17 -2.13 16.64
CA GLN A 111 -1.86 -1.97 15.20
C GLN A 111 -2.61 -0.79 14.58
N ARG A 112 -3.24 0.05 15.40
CA ARG A 112 -4.10 1.16 14.98
C ARG A 112 -5.27 0.75 14.09
N GLN A 113 -5.67 -0.51 14.13
CA GLN A 113 -6.83 -1.00 13.40
C GLN A 113 -8.11 -0.70 14.17
N THR A 114 -9.14 -0.28 13.48
CA THR A 114 -10.50 -0.16 14.00
C THR A 114 -11.32 -1.41 13.66
N ALA A 115 -12.47 -1.57 14.26
CA ALA A 115 -13.45 -2.59 13.89
C ALA A 115 -13.75 -2.59 12.37
N LEU A 116 -13.77 -1.42 11.72
CA LEU A 116 -13.98 -1.30 10.28
C LEU A 116 -12.82 -1.90 9.46
N HIS A 117 -11.57 -1.71 9.89
CA HIS A 117 -10.40 -2.34 9.24
C HIS A 117 -10.51 -3.87 9.33
N LEU A 118 -10.81 -4.39 10.51
CA LEU A 118 -10.93 -5.83 10.73
C LEU A 118 -12.08 -6.43 9.92
N ALA A 119 -13.24 -5.76 9.85
CA ALA A 119 -14.36 -6.23 9.04
C ALA A 119 -14.01 -6.33 7.54
N VAL A 120 -13.12 -5.45 7.03
CA VAL A 120 -12.60 -5.56 5.65
C VAL A 120 -11.54 -6.66 5.55
N ILE A 121 -10.67 -6.81 6.54
CA ILE A 121 -9.63 -7.86 6.57
C ILE A 121 -10.28 -9.25 6.60
N THR A 122 -11.34 -9.43 7.37
CA THR A 122 -12.07 -10.70 7.48
C THR A 122 -13.15 -10.89 6.40
N GLU A 123 -13.22 -9.97 5.44
CA GLU A 123 -14.17 -10.01 4.30
C GLU A 123 -15.63 -10.14 4.72
N GLN A 124 -16.05 -9.33 5.70
CA GLN A 124 -17.42 -9.28 6.20
C GLN A 124 -18.17 -8.01 5.72
N PRO A 125 -18.62 -7.94 4.45
CA PRO A 125 -19.21 -6.72 3.89
C PRO A 125 -20.48 -6.27 4.60
N GLN A 126 -21.22 -7.19 5.23
CA GLN A 126 -22.40 -6.86 6.05
C GLN A 126 -22.02 -6.03 7.27
N LEU A 127 -20.94 -6.41 7.98
CA LEU A 127 -20.45 -5.65 9.12
C LEU A 127 -19.86 -4.31 8.69
N VAL A 128 -19.13 -4.26 7.56
CA VAL A 128 -18.65 -3.01 6.96
C VAL A 128 -19.81 -2.04 6.73
N GLU A 129 -20.92 -2.51 6.15
CA GLU A 129 -22.13 -1.70 5.93
C GLU A 129 -22.71 -1.18 7.26
N ARG A 130 -22.84 -2.05 8.25
CA ARG A 130 -23.42 -1.68 9.55
C ARG A 130 -22.54 -0.70 10.32
N LEU A 131 -21.23 -0.91 10.33
CA LEU A 131 -20.27 -0.02 10.97
C LEU A 131 -20.30 1.38 10.37
N LEU A 132 -20.28 1.49 9.04
CA LEU A 132 -20.35 2.79 8.36
C LEU A 132 -21.69 3.51 8.62
N LYS A 133 -22.81 2.77 8.58
CA LYS A 133 -24.12 3.33 8.91
C LYS A 133 -24.28 3.72 10.38
N ALA A 134 -23.53 3.07 11.27
CA ALA A 134 -23.51 3.39 12.69
C ALA A 134 -22.60 4.57 13.04
N GLY A 135 -21.80 5.10 12.08
CA GLY A 135 -20.98 6.29 12.28
C GLY A 135 -19.48 5.99 12.46
N SER A 136 -19.00 4.81 12.07
CA SER A 136 -17.56 4.56 12.00
C SER A 136 -16.90 5.47 10.97
N ASP A 137 -15.74 6.07 11.33
CA ASP A 137 -14.99 6.96 10.44
C ASP A 137 -14.13 6.15 9.45
N PRO A 138 -14.45 6.16 8.15
CA PRO A 138 -13.71 5.40 7.13
C PRO A 138 -12.34 6.00 6.80
N ARG A 139 -11.97 7.15 7.37
CA ARG A 139 -10.71 7.86 7.11
C ARG A 139 -9.61 7.51 8.09
N LEU A 140 -9.93 6.81 9.16
CA LEU A 140 -8.92 6.33 10.10
C LEU A 140 -7.97 5.38 9.39
N ALA A 141 -6.69 5.47 9.77
CA ALA A 141 -5.62 4.69 9.17
C ALA A 141 -4.96 3.78 10.22
N ASP A 142 -4.57 2.59 9.78
CA ASP A 142 -3.78 1.64 10.56
C ASP A 142 -2.32 2.11 10.74
N ASP A 143 -1.46 1.30 11.34
CA ASP A 143 -0.03 1.57 11.56
C ASP A 143 0.78 1.69 10.25
N SER A 144 0.29 1.14 9.16
CA SER A 144 0.86 1.26 7.81
C SER A 144 0.29 2.46 7.03
N GLY A 145 -0.62 3.23 7.62
CA GLY A 145 -1.32 4.34 6.97
C GLY A 145 -2.46 3.89 6.05
N ASN A 146 -2.86 2.62 6.08
CA ASN A 146 -3.96 2.14 5.26
C ASN A 146 -5.30 2.46 5.93
N THR A 147 -6.21 3.03 5.18
CA THR A 147 -7.63 3.08 5.55
C THR A 147 -8.33 1.78 5.17
N ALA A 148 -9.54 1.57 5.64
CA ALA A 148 -10.35 0.40 5.25
C ALA A 148 -10.46 0.25 3.71
N LEU A 149 -10.52 1.37 2.96
CA LEU A 149 -10.55 1.34 1.50
C LEU A 149 -9.22 0.86 0.89
N HIS A 150 -8.07 1.26 1.45
CA HIS A 150 -6.76 0.75 1.03
C HIS A 150 -6.67 -0.76 1.22
N ILE A 151 -7.15 -1.26 2.36
CA ILE A 151 -7.17 -2.69 2.65
C ILE A 151 -8.05 -3.44 1.65
N ALA A 152 -9.25 -2.93 1.35
CA ALA A 152 -10.12 -3.52 0.34
C ALA A 152 -9.43 -3.60 -1.03
N CYS A 153 -8.71 -2.54 -1.44
CA CYS A 153 -7.95 -2.52 -2.69
C CYS A 153 -6.73 -3.46 -2.66
N LYS A 154 -6.02 -3.55 -1.53
CA LYS A 154 -4.87 -4.45 -1.35
C LYS A 154 -5.29 -5.91 -1.39
N ARG A 155 -6.45 -6.26 -0.82
CA ARG A 155 -6.98 -7.64 -0.77
C ARG A 155 -7.80 -8.05 -1.99
N GLY A 156 -8.25 -7.11 -2.79
CA GLY A 156 -9.11 -7.40 -3.94
C GLY A 156 -10.58 -7.60 -3.58
N SER A 157 -11.00 -7.19 -2.37
CA SER A 157 -12.36 -7.38 -1.88
C SER A 157 -13.35 -6.43 -2.57
N LEU A 158 -13.93 -6.88 -3.69
CA LEU A 158 -14.93 -6.12 -4.44
C LEU A 158 -16.19 -5.84 -3.61
N ALA A 159 -16.58 -6.77 -2.74
CA ALA A 159 -17.77 -6.62 -1.92
C ALA A 159 -17.60 -5.50 -0.88
N CYS A 160 -16.52 -5.51 -0.10
CA CYS A 160 -16.23 -4.45 0.88
C CYS A 160 -15.96 -3.11 0.19
N PHE A 161 -15.20 -3.11 -0.93
CA PHE A 161 -14.98 -1.93 -1.76
C PHE A 161 -16.30 -1.30 -2.22
N GLY A 162 -17.22 -2.12 -2.75
CA GLY A 162 -18.54 -1.65 -3.22
C GLY A 162 -19.35 -1.01 -2.10
N VAL A 163 -19.38 -1.63 -0.93
CA VAL A 163 -20.09 -1.09 0.24
C VAL A 163 -19.51 0.26 0.69
N ILE A 164 -18.17 0.34 0.84
CA ILE A 164 -17.50 1.57 1.28
C ILE A 164 -17.78 2.71 0.28
N THR A 165 -17.59 2.45 -1.01
CA THR A 165 -17.77 3.47 -2.06
C THR A 165 -19.22 3.91 -2.21
N GLN A 166 -20.18 3.03 -1.98
CA GLN A 166 -21.59 3.35 -2.03
C GLN A 166 -22.04 4.22 -0.86
N ILE A 167 -21.52 3.97 0.35
CA ILE A 167 -21.93 4.72 1.54
C ILE A 167 -21.16 6.05 1.64
N CYS A 168 -19.87 6.06 1.31
CA CYS A 168 -18.99 7.21 1.50
C CYS A 168 -18.91 8.14 0.28
N GLN A 169 -19.92 8.19 -0.57
CA GLN A 169 -19.91 8.94 -1.85
C GLN A 169 -19.41 10.38 -1.73
N GLN A 170 -19.76 11.08 -0.64
CA GLN A 170 -19.38 12.48 -0.46
C GLN A 170 -17.87 12.71 -0.30
N HIS A 171 -17.14 11.72 0.16
CA HIS A 171 -15.70 11.81 0.47
C HIS A 171 -14.85 10.88 -0.41
N ILE A 172 -15.48 10.16 -1.33
CA ILE A 172 -14.81 9.08 -2.05
C ILE A 172 -13.57 9.55 -2.83
N THR A 173 -13.67 10.69 -3.52
CA THR A 173 -12.56 11.24 -4.32
C THR A 173 -11.32 11.53 -3.46
N SER A 174 -11.51 12.09 -2.27
CA SER A 174 -10.40 12.32 -1.34
C SER A 174 -9.85 11.00 -0.77
N MET A 175 -10.72 10.04 -0.48
CA MET A 175 -10.31 8.74 0.07
C MET A 175 -9.50 7.91 -0.93
N VAL A 176 -9.88 7.90 -2.22
CA VAL A 176 -9.16 7.13 -3.25
C VAL A 176 -7.79 7.73 -3.57
N SER A 177 -7.61 9.04 -3.38
CA SER A 177 -6.36 9.76 -3.65
C SER A 177 -5.41 9.79 -2.46
N PHE A 178 -5.89 9.47 -1.26
CA PHE A 178 -5.08 9.52 -0.04
C PHE A 178 -3.96 8.46 -0.10
N PRO A 179 -2.68 8.82 0.16
CA PRO A 179 -1.59 7.87 0.17
C PRO A 179 -1.44 7.20 1.55
N ASN A 180 -1.06 5.94 1.58
CA ASN A 180 -0.60 5.27 2.80
C ASN A 180 0.86 5.68 3.13
N TYR A 181 1.44 5.16 4.22
CA TYR A 181 2.82 5.49 4.63
C TYR A 181 3.89 4.98 3.67
N SER A 182 3.56 4.04 2.78
CA SER A 182 4.43 3.63 1.66
C SER A 182 4.24 4.52 0.42
N GLY A 183 3.48 5.61 0.50
CA GLY A 183 3.22 6.51 -0.61
C GLY A 183 2.23 6.00 -1.65
N HIS A 184 1.59 4.85 -1.43
CA HIS A 184 0.65 4.25 -2.36
C HIS A 184 -0.79 4.68 -2.06
N ASN A 185 -1.52 5.12 -3.07
CA ASN A 185 -2.96 5.30 -3.01
C ASN A 185 -3.72 4.00 -3.39
N CYS A 186 -5.04 4.02 -3.32
CA CYS A 186 -5.89 2.86 -3.64
C CYS A 186 -5.64 2.30 -5.04
N LEU A 187 -5.39 3.17 -6.05
CA LEU A 187 -5.15 2.75 -7.43
C LEU A 187 -3.81 2.02 -7.57
N HIS A 188 -2.77 2.51 -6.89
CA HIS A 188 -1.47 1.83 -6.87
C HIS A 188 -1.58 0.43 -6.25
N LEU A 189 -2.27 0.30 -5.11
CA LEU A 189 -2.45 -0.99 -4.44
C LEU A 189 -3.23 -1.99 -5.30
N ALA A 190 -4.31 -1.55 -5.95
CA ALA A 190 -5.08 -2.40 -6.87
C ALA A 190 -4.23 -2.82 -8.09
N SER A 191 -3.37 -1.92 -8.60
CA SER A 191 -2.48 -2.19 -9.74
C SER A 191 -1.35 -3.16 -9.37
N ILE A 192 -0.71 -2.98 -8.19
CA ILE A 192 0.34 -3.88 -7.67
C ILE A 192 -0.20 -5.31 -7.54
N ASN A 193 -1.44 -5.47 -7.10
CA ASN A 193 -2.04 -6.79 -6.94
C ASN A 193 -2.76 -7.30 -8.21
N GLY A 194 -2.78 -6.53 -9.29
CA GLY A 194 -3.36 -6.93 -10.56
C GLY A 194 -4.89 -7.01 -10.60
N TYR A 195 -5.59 -6.33 -9.70
CA TYR A 195 -7.06 -6.35 -9.60
C TYR A 195 -7.70 -5.40 -10.60
N ILE A 196 -7.77 -5.81 -11.88
CA ILE A 196 -8.24 -4.99 -13.00
C ILE A 196 -9.63 -4.39 -12.75
N SER A 197 -10.57 -5.17 -12.23
CA SER A 197 -11.93 -4.68 -11.93
C SER A 197 -11.96 -3.56 -10.89
N LEU A 198 -11.05 -3.60 -9.90
CA LEU A 198 -10.89 -2.53 -8.92
C LEU A 198 -10.25 -1.30 -9.56
N VAL A 199 -9.21 -1.47 -10.39
CA VAL A 199 -8.56 -0.39 -11.14
C VAL A 199 -9.60 0.37 -11.97
N GLU A 200 -10.43 -0.34 -12.74
CA GLU A 200 -11.51 0.28 -13.52
C GLU A 200 -12.52 1.03 -12.65
N SER A 201 -12.88 0.44 -11.52
CA SER A 201 -13.85 1.05 -10.61
C SER A 201 -13.30 2.30 -9.94
N LEU A 202 -12.03 2.29 -9.53
CA LEU A 202 -11.34 3.44 -8.94
C LEU A 202 -11.23 4.61 -9.93
N ILE A 203 -10.88 4.33 -11.20
CA ILE A 203 -10.82 5.38 -12.24
C ILE A 203 -12.19 5.97 -12.50
N ARG A 204 -13.26 5.15 -12.54
CA ARG A 204 -14.65 5.64 -12.65
C ARG A 204 -15.08 6.51 -11.47
N LEU A 205 -14.53 6.28 -10.27
CA LEU A 205 -14.76 7.08 -9.07
C LEU A 205 -13.91 8.36 -9.02
N GLY A 206 -13.11 8.62 -10.06
CA GLY A 206 -12.31 9.84 -10.18
C GLY A 206 -10.89 9.73 -9.61
N ALA A 207 -10.36 8.52 -9.44
CA ALA A 207 -8.93 8.36 -9.16
C ALA A 207 -8.12 8.86 -10.35
N ASP A 208 -7.08 9.65 -10.08
CA ASP A 208 -6.13 10.06 -11.11
C ASP A 208 -5.31 8.86 -11.59
N ILE A 209 -5.50 8.50 -12.86
CA ILE A 209 -4.82 7.36 -13.49
C ILE A 209 -3.30 7.57 -13.57
N ASN A 210 -2.85 8.82 -13.61
CA ASN A 210 -1.45 9.22 -13.70
C ASN A 210 -0.86 9.64 -12.35
N ALA A 211 -1.61 9.42 -11.25
CA ALA A 211 -1.08 9.67 -9.92
C ALA A 211 0.26 8.95 -9.73
N GLN A 212 1.23 9.67 -9.18
CA GLN A 212 2.55 9.14 -8.86
C GLN A 212 2.60 8.71 -7.39
N GLU A 213 3.16 7.55 -7.10
CA GLU A 213 3.47 7.18 -5.72
C GLU A 213 4.64 8.02 -5.19
N GLN A 214 4.71 8.18 -3.86
CA GLN A 214 5.59 9.18 -3.26
C GLN A 214 7.06 8.75 -3.14
N CYS A 215 7.38 7.47 -3.28
CA CYS A 215 8.75 6.96 -3.08
C CYS A 215 9.63 7.11 -4.31
N SER A 216 9.13 6.70 -5.47
CA SER A 216 9.88 6.71 -6.73
C SER A 216 9.18 7.42 -7.89
N GLY A 217 7.98 7.98 -7.64
CA GLY A 217 7.21 8.70 -8.65
C GLY A 217 6.61 7.79 -9.73
N ARG A 218 6.44 6.51 -9.46
CA ARG A 218 5.85 5.56 -10.40
C ARG A 218 4.35 5.73 -10.46
N THR A 219 3.80 5.74 -11.66
CA THR A 219 2.37 5.66 -11.90
C THR A 219 1.91 4.21 -11.90
N SER A 220 0.60 3.97 -11.87
CA SER A 220 0.03 2.63 -12.02
C SER A 220 0.49 1.91 -13.28
N LEU A 221 0.77 2.65 -14.37
CA LEU A 221 1.32 2.08 -15.61
C LEU A 221 2.77 1.61 -15.42
N HIS A 222 3.62 2.38 -14.74
CA HIS A 222 4.98 1.93 -14.38
C HIS A 222 4.93 0.63 -13.56
N LEU A 223 4.06 0.59 -12.54
CA LEU A 223 3.91 -0.59 -11.69
C LEU A 223 3.41 -1.81 -12.48
N ALA A 224 2.48 -1.64 -13.42
CA ALA A 224 1.99 -2.72 -14.27
C ALA A 224 3.10 -3.30 -15.18
N VAL A 225 4.00 -2.44 -15.68
CA VAL A 225 5.16 -2.86 -16.46
C VAL A 225 6.18 -3.58 -15.58
N ASP A 226 6.47 -3.07 -14.39
CA ASP A 226 7.38 -3.71 -13.43
C ASP A 226 6.93 -5.12 -13.06
N LEU A 227 5.63 -5.30 -12.86
CA LEU A 227 5.01 -6.58 -12.54
C LEU A 227 4.82 -7.50 -13.75
N GLN A 228 5.22 -7.05 -14.94
CA GLN A 228 5.09 -7.79 -16.18
C GLN A 228 3.65 -8.29 -16.45
N ASN A 229 2.65 -7.43 -16.17
CA ASN A 229 1.23 -7.73 -16.38
C ASN A 229 0.69 -7.08 -17.67
N PRO A 230 0.74 -7.76 -18.82
CA PRO A 230 0.36 -7.19 -20.12
C PRO A 230 -1.14 -6.85 -20.19
N THR A 231 -1.98 -7.59 -19.48
CA THR A 231 -3.42 -7.33 -19.44
C THR A 231 -3.74 -6.04 -18.71
N LEU A 232 -3.07 -5.79 -17.57
CA LEU A 232 -3.22 -4.54 -16.82
C LEU A 232 -2.64 -3.36 -17.61
N VAL A 233 -1.47 -3.52 -18.25
CA VAL A 233 -0.87 -2.50 -19.13
C VAL A 233 -1.87 -2.10 -20.21
N ARG A 234 -2.40 -3.06 -20.97
CA ARG A 234 -3.39 -2.82 -22.01
C ARG A 234 -4.59 -2.06 -21.46
N ARG A 235 -5.10 -2.51 -20.32
CA ARG A 235 -6.29 -1.89 -19.73
C ARG A 235 -6.06 -0.46 -19.28
N LEU A 236 -4.92 -0.17 -18.63
CA LEU A 236 -4.54 1.19 -18.25
C LEU A 236 -4.41 2.11 -19.47
N LEU A 237 -3.80 1.61 -20.58
CA LEU A 237 -3.69 2.36 -21.83
C LEU A 237 -5.06 2.64 -22.46
N GLU A 238 -5.99 1.69 -22.43
CA GLU A 238 -7.38 1.89 -22.89
C GLU A 238 -8.14 2.92 -22.05
N LEU A 239 -7.84 3.00 -20.76
CA LEU A 239 -8.42 3.97 -19.82
C LEU A 239 -7.75 5.35 -19.88
N GLY A 240 -6.73 5.53 -20.71
CA GLY A 240 -6.10 6.82 -20.95
C GLY A 240 -4.89 7.12 -20.08
N ALA A 241 -4.19 6.10 -19.57
CA ALA A 241 -2.92 6.32 -18.88
C ALA A 241 -1.90 6.97 -19.81
N ASP A 242 -1.20 7.99 -19.30
CA ASP A 242 -0.13 8.68 -20.02
C ASP A 242 1.14 7.83 -20.03
N VAL A 243 1.55 7.42 -21.22
CA VAL A 243 2.77 6.63 -21.47
C VAL A 243 4.06 7.43 -21.31
N ASN A 244 3.98 8.76 -21.33
CA ASN A 244 5.10 9.67 -21.28
C ASN A 244 5.38 10.20 -19.86
N CYS A 245 4.61 9.80 -18.87
CA CYS A 245 4.90 10.13 -17.49
C CYS A 245 6.30 9.65 -17.11
N LEU A 246 7.09 10.53 -16.49
CA LEU A 246 8.42 10.19 -15.97
C LEU A 246 8.32 9.89 -14.48
N ASN A 247 8.98 8.84 -14.02
CA ASN A 247 9.21 8.64 -12.61
C ASN A 247 10.30 9.60 -12.08
N TYR A 248 10.63 9.57 -10.79
CA TYR A 248 11.65 10.47 -10.24
C TYR A 248 13.08 10.22 -10.76
N GLY A 249 13.33 9.05 -11.36
CA GLY A 249 14.58 8.74 -12.05
C GLY A 249 14.59 9.17 -13.52
N GLY A 250 13.56 9.87 -14.01
CA GLY A 250 13.46 10.29 -15.42
C GLY A 250 13.06 9.18 -16.40
N PHE A 251 12.58 8.03 -15.91
CA PHE A 251 12.20 6.89 -16.74
C PHE A 251 10.70 6.87 -17.04
N THR A 252 10.36 6.63 -18.31
CA THR A 252 8.98 6.32 -18.73
C THR A 252 8.64 4.85 -18.45
N PRO A 253 7.34 4.45 -18.47
CA PRO A 253 6.96 3.04 -18.44
C PRO A 253 7.64 2.19 -19.52
N TYR A 254 7.93 2.78 -20.72
CA TYR A 254 8.62 2.09 -21.78
C TYR A 254 10.06 1.73 -21.39
N HIS A 255 10.81 2.64 -20.75
CA HIS A 255 12.17 2.37 -20.29
C HIS A 255 12.25 1.16 -19.34
N LEU A 256 11.20 0.93 -18.52
CA LEU A 256 11.13 -0.23 -17.63
C LEU A 256 10.97 -1.58 -18.38
N THR A 257 10.78 -1.56 -19.69
CA THR A 257 10.78 -2.79 -20.51
C THR A 257 12.18 -3.26 -20.90
N TYR A 258 13.21 -2.41 -20.78
CA TYR A 258 14.57 -2.78 -21.12
C TYR A 258 15.08 -3.90 -20.20
N GLY A 259 15.78 -4.88 -20.79
CA GLY A 259 16.28 -6.04 -20.05
C GLY A 259 15.21 -7.05 -19.65
N ARG A 260 13.95 -6.84 -20.04
CA ARG A 260 12.83 -7.74 -19.74
C ARG A 260 12.34 -8.45 -21.01
N HIS A 261 11.92 -9.70 -20.90
CA HIS A 261 11.57 -10.54 -22.07
C HIS A 261 10.11 -10.44 -22.52
N ASN A 262 9.33 -9.49 -21.99
CA ASN A 262 7.91 -9.36 -22.35
C ASN A 262 7.74 -8.44 -23.57
N GLU A 263 7.84 -9.03 -24.75
CA GLU A 263 7.65 -8.31 -26.02
C GLU A 263 6.22 -7.73 -26.17
N GLU A 264 5.22 -8.37 -25.59
CA GLU A 264 3.84 -7.86 -25.66
C GLU A 264 3.73 -6.49 -24.98
N ILE A 265 4.28 -6.32 -23.79
CA ILE A 265 4.28 -5.02 -23.08
C ILE A 265 5.10 -4.00 -23.88
N ARG A 266 6.27 -4.39 -24.37
CA ARG A 266 7.14 -3.51 -25.15
C ARG A 266 6.45 -2.99 -26.40
N CYS A 267 5.78 -3.85 -27.16
CA CYS A 267 5.01 -3.45 -28.34
C CYS A 267 3.84 -2.54 -28.00
N GLN A 268 3.11 -2.81 -26.91
CA GLN A 268 1.99 -1.97 -26.46
C GLN A 268 2.42 -0.53 -26.17
N LEU A 269 3.64 -0.32 -25.65
CA LEU A 269 4.16 0.97 -25.24
C LEU A 269 4.94 1.69 -26.34
N TYR A 270 5.67 0.94 -27.18
CA TYR A 270 6.59 1.52 -28.16
C TYR A 270 5.94 2.56 -29.07
N ASP A 271 4.84 2.21 -29.73
CA ASP A 271 4.17 3.09 -30.69
C ASP A 271 3.52 4.31 -30.03
N ARG A 272 3.23 4.22 -28.75
CA ARG A 272 2.52 5.27 -27.97
C ARG A 272 3.47 6.21 -27.24
N THR A 273 4.70 5.77 -26.94
CA THR A 273 5.71 6.61 -26.29
C THR A 273 6.31 7.60 -27.29
N ALA A 274 6.44 8.86 -26.92
CA ALA A 274 7.06 9.90 -27.74
C ALA A 274 8.48 9.50 -28.14
N GLN A 275 8.87 9.82 -29.37
CA GLN A 275 10.16 9.39 -29.92
C GLN A 275 11.35 9.85 -29.10
N GLU A 276 11.29 11.09 -28.60
CA GLU A 276 12.32 11.70 -27.77
C GLU A 276 12.47 11.01 -26.40
N LEU A 277 11.41 10.35 -25.95
CA LEU A 277 11.36 9.65 -24.65
C LEU A 277 11.58 8.13 -24.78
N ARG A 278 12.04 7.63 -25.93
CA ARG A 278 12.38 6.22 -26.11
C ARG A 278 13.84 5.91 -25.77
N GLU A 279 14.69 6.91 -25.84
CA GLU A 279 16.10 6.78 -25.48
C GLU A 279 16.23 6.89 -23.96
N LEU A 280 17.19 6.17 -23.40
CA LEU A 280 17.46 6.27 -21.95
C LEU A 280 17.93 7.69 -21.65
N PRO A 281 17.50 8.26 -20.51
CA PRO A 281 18.04 9.55 -20.08
C PRO A 281 19.57 9.42 -19.96
N ASP A 282 20.29 10.38 -20.57
CA ASP A 282 21.74 10.44 -20.48
C ASP A 282 22.11 10.43 -18.97
N SER A 283 22.90 9.48 -18.56
CA SER A 283 23.59 9.60 -17.29
C SER A 283 24.50 10.81 -17.45
N GLU A 284 24.21 11.91 -16.77
CA GLU A 284 25.16 12.99 -16.62
C GLU A 284 26.46 12.36 -16.06
N SER A 285 27.32 11.90 -16.94
CA SER A 285 28.71 11.70 -16.59
C SER A 285 29.20 13.10 -16.24
N ASP A 286 29.49 13.33 -14.96
CA ASP A 286 30.34 14.44 -14.54
C ASP A 286 31.64 14.37 -15.37
N GLU A 287 31.61 14.90 -16.59
CA GLU A 287 32.79 15.43 -17.21
C GLU A 287 33.19 16.66 -16.37
N SER A 288 33.72 16.39 -15.17
CA SER A 288 34.50 17.36 -14.47
C SER A 288 35.64 17.74 -15.43
N ASP A 289 35.53 18.91 -16.03
CA ASP A 289 36.60 19.59 -16.71
C ASP A 289 37.86 19.48 -15.83
N MET A 290 38.71 18.50 -16.15
CA MET A 290 40.11 18.56 -15.79
C MET A 290 40.72 19.68 -16.67
N GLU A 291 40.54 20.92 -16.23
CA GLU A 291 41.43 21.98 -16.66
C GLU A 291 42.86 21.53 -16.30
N ASP A 292 43.64 21.34 -17.34
CA ASP A 292 45.10 21.20 -17.32
C ASP A 292 45.70 22.32 -16.47
N LEU A 293 45.94 22.06 -15.19
CA LEU A 293 46.85 22.89 -14.42
C LEU A 293 48.27 22.49 -14.77
N ASP A 294 48.78 23.26 -15.69
CA ASP A 294 50.16 23.26 -16.11
C ASP A 294 51.11 23.32 -14.94
N SER A 295 52.07 22.44 -15.00
CA SER A 295 53.18 22.24 -14.09
C SER A 295 54.07 23.46 -14.05
N SER A 296 54.16 24.13 -12.89
CA SER A 296 55.41 24.76 -12.48
C SER A 296 55.37 25.13 -10.99
N GLY A 297 56.31 24.64 -10.24
CA GLY A 297 56.62 25.15 -8.88
C GLY A 297 57.02 24.09 -7.88
N ASP A 298 58.30 23.70 -7.98
CA ASP A 298 59.05 23.19 -6.83
C ASP A 298 58.84 24.10 -5.62
N GLU A 299 58.55 23.55 -4.47
CA GLU A 299 59.25 23.93 -3.21
C GLU A 299 58.75 23.06 -2.03
N LEU A 300 59.67 22.26 -1.54
CA LEU A 300 60.01 21.98 -0.16
C LEU A 300 58.93 22.12 0.92
N TYR A 301 58.54 21.00 1.52
CA TYR A 301 58.29 20.92 2.95
C TYR A 301 58.90 19.60 3.52
N ASP A 302 60.18 19.72 3.92
CA ASP A 302 60.81 18.92 4.92
C ASP A 302 60.33 19.37 6.33
N ASP A 303 60.36 18.49 7.25
CA ASP A 303 60.23 18.65 8.72
C ASP A 303 58.85 18.65 9.36
N ILE A 304 58.33 17.44 9.62
CA ILE A 304 57.66 17.19 10.89
C ILE A 304 58.28 15.98 11.58
N LYS A 305 59.14 16.27 12.58
CA LYS A 305 59.68 15.31 13.53
C LYS A 305 58.58 14.87 14.50
N PHE A 306 58.34 13.57 14.53
CA PHE A 306 57.66 12.95 15.66
C PHE A 306 58.66 12.79 16.81
N GLY A 307 58.40 13.51 17.90
CA GLY A 307 59.10 13.36 19.20
C GLY A 307 58.21 12.68 20.20
N LYS A 308 58.66 11.50 20.66
CA LYS A 308 58.42 10.75 21.90
C LYS A 308 57.04 10.78 22.55
#